data_6d5de9a410aeb5150830bc3aea6159cd
#
_entry.id   6d5de9a410aeb5150830bc3aea6159cd
#
_cell.length_a   1.000
_cell.length_b   1.000
_cell.length_c   1.000
_cell.angle_alpha   90.00
_cell.angle_beta   90.00
_cell.angle_gamma   90.00
#
_symmetry.space_group_name_H-M   'P 1'
#
loop_
_entity.id
_entity.type
_entity.pdbx_description
1 polymer ?
#
loop_
_entity_poly.entity_id
_entity_poly.type
_entity_poly.pdbx_seq_one_letter_code
_entity_poly.pdbx_strand_id
1 'polypeptide(L)'
;QARVPNTLSCPRCGAPHTFLYDNTGGRGQFKCKVCACCFNFKNYYSKTAILKCPHCDKTLERIKQRKDFDIFKCKNNACPFYQRNLKAMTPAEKKQFRADPHDFKVRYIYRQFNFDYKPLEKSSPVVPKVDLSKVYASPHTLGLILTYHVNYGLSARKTAGLMRDVHNVSISHQTVLNYADAVAKIMKPFVDHFPYELSDQFCGDETYIRVGGKWHYLFFFFDAVKKIILAYPVSPKRDTLSAIKALDEVLMKLKNIPDTLRFVVDGNPIYLLAQHFFAQHGIHFDVHQVIGLTNEDPVSKEYRPLKQVIERLNRTFKGNYRPTHGFQSSSGSVSFVTLFVTYFNFLRPHAALERRVPVTVTELTDLPHMPARWTKLIAMAQDFVVSQQTA
;
A
#
# COMPACT_ATOMS: atom_id res chain seq x y z
N GLN A 1 -40.73 24.02 9.61
CA GLN A 1 -39.48 23.34 9.30
C GLN A 1 -38.33 24.13 9.90
N ALA A 2 -37.50 23.52 10.74
CA ALA A 2 -36.33 24.17 11.29
C ALA A 2 -35.39 24.58 10.14
N ARG A 3 -35.06 25.89 10.07
CA ARG A 3 -34.18 26.41 9.02
C ARG A 3 -32.75 25.95 9.24
N VAL A 4 -32.13 25.38 8.21
CA VAL A 4 -30.70 25.09 8.21
C VAL A 4 -29.93 26.42 8.31
N PRO A 5 -28.97 26.55 9.26
CA PRO A 5 -28.16 27.75 9.38
C PRO A 5 -27.44 28.09 8.07
N ASN A 6 -27.44 29.35 7.67
CA ASN A 6 -26.80 29.80 6.42
C ASN A 6 -25.27 29.68 6.41
N THR A 7 -24.65 29.56 7.58
CA THR A 7 -23.22 29.33 7.75
C THR A 7 -22.81 27.85 7.61
N LEU A 8 -23.80 26.94 7.52
CA LEU A 8 -23.56 25.52 7.49
C LEU A 8 -23.31 25.03 6.06
N SER A 9 -22.27 24.25 5.88
CA SER A 9 -21.98 23.52 4.64
C SER A 9 -21.86 22.02 4.90
N CYS A 10 -22.04 21.20 3.87
CA CYS A 10 -21.88 19.77 4.02
C CYS A 10 -20.39 19.41 4.30
N PRO A 11 -20.07 18.73 5.41
CA PRO A 11 -18.69 18.39 5.76
C PRO A 11 -18.07 17.38 4.79
N ARG A 12 -18.89 16.70 3.98
CA ARG A 12 -18.44 15.70 3.04
C ARG A 12 -18.16 16.26 1.65
N CYS A 13 -19.02 17.13 1.13
CA CYS A 13 -18.93 17.60 -0.25
C CYS A 13 -18.87 19.13 -0.40
N GLY A 14 -18.87 19.88 0.69
CA GLY A 14 -18.82 21.34 0.70
C GLY A 14 -20.11 22.01 0.18
N ALA A 15 -21.18 21.26 -0.11
CA ALA A 15 -22.44 21.84 -0.59
C ALA A 15 -22.98 22.85 0.42
N PRO A 16 -23.40 24.07 -0.02
CA PRO A 16 -23.89 25.11 0.87
C PRO A 16 -25.22 24.72 1.51
N HIS A 17 -25.65 25.49 2.52
CA HIS A 17 -26.86 25.25 3.31
C HIS A 17 -28.14 25.05 2.49
N THR A 18 -28.25 25.64 1.31
CA THR A 18 -29.38 25.48 0.39
C THR A 18 -29.60 24.04 -0.09
N PHE A 19 -28.55 23.22 -0.06
CA PHE A 19 -28.62 21.81 -0.38
C PHE A 19 -28.71 20.90 0.85
N LEU A 20 -28.87 21.50 2.03
CA LEU A 20 -29.03 20.76 3.28
C LEU A 20 -30.48 20.84 3.75
N TYR A 21 -30.92 19.82 4.46
CA TYR A 21 -32.19 19.86 5.16
C TYR A 21 -32.08 19.19 6.54
N ASP A 22 -32.91 19.65 7.45
CA ASP A 22 -33.05 19.04 8.76
C ASP A 22 -33.72 17.66 8.62
N ASN A 23 -33.01 16.63 9.01
CA ASN A 23 -33.47 15.24 8.89
C ASN A 23 -34.22 14.74 10.14
N THR A 24 -34.29 15.56 11.20
CA THR A 24 -34.81 15.15 12.50
C THR A 24 -35.80 16.12 13.13
N GLY A 25 -36.30 17.10 12.34
CA GLY A 25 -37.30 18.04 12.81
C GLY A 25 -36.82 18.98 13.93
N GLY A 26 -35.59 19.50 13.82
CA GLY A 26 -35.01 20.46 14.76
C GLY A 26 -34.09 19.85 15.82
N ARG A 27 -33.81 18.53 15.77
CA ARG A 27 -32.91 17.86 16.71
C ARG A 27 -31.43 17.92 16.29
N GLY A 28 -31.10 18.75 15.30
CA GLY A 28 -29.71 19.07 14.91
C GLY A 28 -29.01 18.04 14.06
N GLN A 29 -29.73 17.12 13.38
CA GLN A 29 -29.16 16.27 12.35
C GLN A 29 -29.52 16.80 10.97
N PHE A 30 -28.52 17.02 10.15
CA PHE A 30 -28.67 17.53 8.79
C PHE A 30 -28.34 16.43 7.77
N LYS A 31 -29.00 16.50 6.62
CA LYS A 31 -28.70 15.61 5.48
C LYS A 31 -28.47 16.42 4.21
N CYS A 32 -27.42 16.05 3.50
CA CYS A 32 -27.05 16.70 2.24
C CYS A 32 -27.81 16.05 1.07
N LYS A 33 -28.44 16.88 0.23
CA LYS A 33 -29.12 16.44 -0.99
C LYS A 33 -28.15 16.04 -2.10
N VAL A 34 -26.91 16.53 -2.06
CA VAL A 34 -25.89 16.25 -3.08
C VAL A 34 -25.22 14.87 -2.86
N CYS A 35 -24.76 14.60 -1.64
CA CYS A 35 -23.99 13.39 -1.35
C CYS A 35 -24.65 12.43 -0.35
N ALA A 36 -25.88 12.74 0.10
CA ALA A 36 -26.65 11.99 1.09
C ALA A 36 -25.96 11.85 2.47
N CYS A 37 -24.91 12.62 2.74
CA CYS A 37 -24.23 12.64 4.03
C CYS A 37 -25.17 13.12 5.13
N CYS A 38 -25.32 12.33 6.21
CA CYS A 38 -25.97 12.72 7.45
C CYS A 38 -24.91 13.17 8.46
N PHE A 39 -25.06 14.32 9.05
CA PHE A 39 -24.12 14.86 10.01
C PHE A 39 -24.82 15.75 11.05
N ASN A 40 -24.13 15.99 12.16
CA ASN A 40 -24.56 16.92 13.20
C ASN A 40 -23.33 17.71 13.70
N PHE A 41 -23.51 18.66 14.61
CA PHE A 41 -22.39 19.43 15.16
C PHE A 41 -21.34 18.59 15.90
N LYS A 42 -21.71 17.40 16.39
CA LYS A 42 -20.77 16.44 17.04
C LYS A 42 -20.02 15.60 16.01
N ASN A 43 -20.68 15.28 14.89
CA ASN A 43 -20.14 14.44 13.81
C ASN A 43 -19.93 15.26 12.53
N TYR A 44 -19.37 16.45 12.67
CA TYR A 44 -19.18 17.38 11.55
C TYR A 44 -18.18 16.85 10.51
N TYR A 45 -17.19 16.04 10.93
CA TYR A 45 -16.19 15.50 10.04
C TYR A 45 -16.61 14.13 9.49
N SER A 46 -16.62 14.01 8.16
CA SER A 46 -16.86 12.74 7.49
C SER A 46 -15.62 11.84 7.56
N LYS A 47 -15.82 10.57 7.90
CA LYS A 47 -14.78 9.53 7.82
C LYS A 47 -14.65 8.94 6.42
N THR A 48 -15.48 9.38 5.48
CA THR A 48 -15.49 8.88 4.09
C THR A 48 -14.77 9.88 3.19
N ALA A 49 -13.89 9.40 2.33
CA ALA A 49 -13.20 10.26 1.36
C ALA A 49 -14.20 10.91 0.40
N ILE A 50 -14.00 12.20 0.11
CA ILE A 50 -14.73 12.91 -0.92
C ILE A 50 -14.08 12.61 -2.26
N LEU A 51 -14.86 12.02 -3.17
CA LEU A 51 -14.41 11.77 -4.52
C LEU A 51 -14.66 12.99 -5.40
N LYS A 52 -13.58 13.56 -5.93
CA LYS A 52 -13.64 14.74 -6.80
C LYS A 52 -13.24 14.39 -8.23
N CYS A 53 -13.79 15.12 -9.18
CA CYS A 53 -13.42 15.02 -10.58
C CYS A 53 -12.01 15.58 -10.79
N PRO A 54 -11.05 14.83 -11.37
CA PRO A 54 -9.69 15.31 -11.58
C PRO A 54 -9.57 16.41 -12.62
N HIS A 55 -10.65 16.68 -13.37
CA HIS A 55 -10.66 17.67 -14.44
C HIS A 55 -11.31 19.00 -14.05
N CYS A 56 -12.15 19.04 -13.02
CA CYS A 56 -12.85 20.26 -12.63
C CYS A 56 -13.02 20.43 -11.12
N ASP A 57 -12.43 19.57 -10.32
CA ASP A 57 -12.45 19.57 -8.83
C ASP A 57 -13.84 19.56 -8.18
N LYS A 58 -14.91 19.36 -8.96
CA LYS A 58 -16.26 19.21 -8.41
C LYS A 58 -16.47 17.79 -7.88
N THR A 59 -17.25 17.67 -6.81
CA THR A 59 -17.63 16.39 -6.23
C THR A 59 -18.29 15.48 -7.26
N LEU A 60 -17.87 14.21 -7.27
CA LEU A 60 -18.52 13.19 -8.07
C LEU A 60 -19.81 12.71 -7.39
N GLU A 61 -20.86 12.55 -8.16
CA GLU A 61 -22.13 12.01 -7.66
C GLU A 61 -22.22 10.51 -7.89
N ARG A 62 -22.64 9.75 -6.88
CA ARG A 62 -22.92 8.33 -7.02
C ARG A 62 -24.20 8.16 -7.85
N ILE A 63 -24.07 7.59 -9.03
CA ILE A 63 -25.17 7.37 -9.97
C ILE A 63 -25.71 5.94 -9.95
N LYS A 64 -24.89 4.96 -9.53
CA LYS A 64 -25.28 3.56 -9.52
C LYS A 64 -24.48 2.78 -8.47
N GLN A 65 -25.16 1.86 -7.80
CA GLN A 65 -24.56 0.89 -6.90
C GLN A 65 -24.61 -0.48 -7.58
N ARG A 66 -23.48 -1.17 -7.62
CA ARG A 66 -23.34 -2.54 -8.06
C ARG A 66 -22.92 -3.43 -6.89
N LYS A 67 -22.95 -4.74 -7.07
CA LYS A 67 -22.53 -5.69 -6.03
C LYS A 67 -21.10 -5.45 -5.56
N ASP A 68 -20.18 -5.24 -6.53
CA ASP A 68 -18.75 -5.20 -6.24
C ASP A 68 -18.17 -3.77 -6.26
N PHE A 69 -18.93 -2.79 -6.76
CA PHE A 69 -18.46 -1.40 -6.87
C PHE A 69 -19.60 -0.38 -7.01
N ASP A 70 -19.33 0.84 -6.58
CA ASP A 70 -20.16 2.01 -6.81
C ASP A 70 -19.67 2.80 -8.03
N ILE A 71 -20.58 3.37 -8.81
CA ILE A 71 -20.26 4.21 -9.96
C ILE A 71 -20.54 5.66 -9.60
N PHE A 72 -19.50 6.48 -9.72
CA PHE A 72 -19.56 7.92 -9.54
C PHE A 72 -19.37 8.64 -10.87
N LYS A 73 -20.05 9.75 -11.09
CA LYS A 73 -20.05 10.50 -12.35
C LYS A 73 -19.92 12.01 -12.07
N CYS A 74 -19.12 12.69 -12.87
CA CYS A 74 -19.06 14.13 -12.88
C CYS A 74 -20.28 14.70 -13.62
N LYS A 75 -21.14 15.46 -12.92
CA LYS A 75 -22.31 16.11 -13.52
C LYS A 75 -22.09 17.58 -13.88
N ASN A 76 -20.91 18.12 -13.64
CA ASN A 76 -20.60 19.50 -13.98
C ASN A 76 -20.59 19.70 -15.51
N ASN A 77 -21.50 20.52 -16.03
CA ASN A 77 -21.58 20.85 -17.46
C ASN A 77 -20.39 21.70 -17.95
N ALA A 78 -19.79 22.49 -17.07
CA ALA A 78 -18.58 23.25 -17.37
C ALA A 78 -17.27 22.45 -17.21
N CYS A 79 -17.34 21.14 -16.97
CA CYS A 79 -16.15 20.30 -16.83
C CYS A 79 -15.33 20.30 -18.14
N PRO A 80 -14.03 20.65 -18.11
CA PRO A 80 -13.18 20.68 -19.32
C PRO A 80 -13.14 19.34 -20.06
N PHE A 81 -13.16 18.22 -19.33
CA PHE A 81 -13.22 16.88 -19.93
C PHE A 81 -14.52 16.66 -20.71
N TYR A 82 -15.65 17.03 -20.12
CA TYR A 82 -16.96 16.91 -20.76
C TYR A 82 -17.06 17.80 -21.99
N GLN A 83 -16.64 19.06 -21.88
CA GLN A 83 -16.68 20.02 -22.99
C GLN A 83 -15.79 19.60 -24.16
N ARG A 84 -14.59 19.10 -23.87
CA ARG A 84 -13.67 18.58 -24.90
C ARG A 84 -14.29 17.40 -25.65
N ASN A 85 -14.89 16.44 -24.93
CA ASN A 85 -15.50 15.28 -25.55
C ASN A 85 -16.73 15.65 -26.40
N LEU A 86 -17.55 16.62 -25.95
CA LEU A 86 -18.66 17.13 -26.77
C LEU A 86 -18.18 17.82 -28.05
N LYS A 87 -17.08 18.61 -27.97
CA LYS A 87 -16.52 19.28 -29.14
C LYS A 87 -15.98 18.27 -30.17
N ALA A 88 -15.38 17.18 -29.71
CA ALA A 88 -14.79 16.15 -30.55
C ALA A 88 -15.82 15.29 -31.31
N MET A 89 -17.09 15.33 -30.92
CA MET A 89 -18.15 14.56 -31.58
C MET A 89 -18.45 15.08 -32.99
N THR A 90 -18.63 14.17 -33.92
CA THR A 90 -19.13 14.44 -35.27
C THR A 90 -20.58 14.93 -35.24
N PRO A 91 -21.08 15.58 -36.29
CA PRO A 91 -22.49 15.99 -36.37
C PRO A 91 -23.48 14.83 -36.22
N ALA A 92 -23.14 13.65 -36.77
CA ALA A 92 -23.96 12.44 -36.66
C ALA A 92 -24.03 11.95 -35.21
N GLU A 93 -22.87 11.86 -34.54
CA GLU A 93 -22.80 11.46 -33.12
C GLU A 93 -23.53 12.45 -32.20
N LYS A 94 -23.45 13.77 -32.47
CA LYS A 94 -24.21 14.78 -31.73
C LYS A 94 -25.72 14.58 -31.87
N LYS A 95 -26.20 14.19 -33.05
CA LYS A 95 -27.62 13.88 -33.28
C LYS A 95 -28.02 12.65 -32.48
N GLN A 96 -27.23 11.58 -32.53
CA GLN A 96 -27.47 10.36 -31.76
C GLN A 96 -27.36 10.61 -30.24
N PHE A 97 -26.38 11.39 -29.77
CA PHE A 97 -26.25 11.77 -28.35
C PHE A 97 -27.46 12.52 -27.81
N ARG A 98 -28.11 13.35 -28.65
CA ARG A 98 -29.36 14.04 -28.28
C ARG A 98 -30.53 13.06 -28.16
N ALA A 99 -30.57 12.04 -29.00
CA ALA A 99 -31.59 11.00 -28.99
C ALA A 99 -31.39 10.03 -27.82
N ASP A 100 -30.19 9.52 -27.61
CA ASP A 100 -29.82 8.65 -26.50
C ASP A 100 -28.47 9.01 -25.89
N PRO A 101 -28.47 9.86 -24.82
CA PRO A 101 -27.24 10.22 -24.13
C PRO A 101 -26.54 9.06 -23.38
N HIS A 102 -27.24 7.93 -23.19
CA HIS A 102 -26.72 6.81 -22.38
C HIS A 102 -25.68 5.98 -23.12
N ASP A 103 -25.72 5.96 -24.44
CA ASP A 103 -24.79 5.24 -25.30
C ASP A 103 -23.39 5.88 -25.33
N PHE A 104 -23.28 7.11 -24.87
CA PHE A 104 -22.05 7.89 -24.96
C PHE A 104 -21.37 8.11 -23.60
N LYS A 105 -20.08 7.76 -23.49
CA LYS A 105 -19.27 7.96 -22.29
C LYS A 105 -18.51 9.31 -22.31
N VAL A 106 -19.23 10.40 -22.44
CA VAL A 106 -18.63 11.75 -22.56
C VAL A 106 -18.21 12.38 -21.24
N ARG A 107 -18.73 11.91 -20.09
CA ARG A 107 -18.44 12.43 -18.76
C ARG A 107 -17.43 11.58 -18.02
N TYR A 108 -16.65 12.17 -17.13
CA TYR A 108 -15.75 11.43 -16.27
C TYR A 108 -16.55 10.50 -15.34
N ILE A 109 -16.16 9.24 -15.31
CA ILE A 109 -16.76 8.18 -14.48
C ILE A 109 -15.65 7.55 -13.65
N TYR A 110 -15.92 7.39 -12.36
CA TYR A 110 -15.08 6.70 -11.42
C TYR A 110 -15.81 5.48 -10.86
N ARG A 111 -15.11 4.35 -10.75
CA ARG A 111 -15.62 3.13 -10.10
C ARG A 111 -14.90 2.95 -8.78
N GLN A 112 -15.66 2.97 -7.70
CA GLN A 112 -15.16 2.68 -6.35
C GLN A 112 -15.50 1.24 -6.02
N PHE A 113 -14.48 0.39 -5.89
CA PHE A 113 -14.65 -1.01 -5.53
C PHE A 113 -14.88 -1.13 -4.02
N ASN A 114 -15.78 -2.02 -3.64
CA ASN A 114 -16.12 -2.34 -2.26
C ASN A 114 -15.50 -3.70 -1.91
N PHE A 115 -14.85 -3.76 -0.76
CA PHE A 115 -14.25 -4.98 -0.23
C PHE A 115 -14.71 -5.16 1.21
N ASP A 116 -15.19 -6.36 1.53
CA ASP A 116 -15.59 -6.73 2.88
C ASP A 116 -14.42 -7.42 3.59
N TYR A 117 -14.02 -6.87 4.73
CA TYR A 117 -13.00 -7.46 5.58
C TYR A 117 -13.64 -8.42 6.57
N LYS A 118 -13.11 -9.64 6.65
CA LYS A 118 -13.58 -10.67 7.57
C LYS A 118 -13.06 -10.40 8.98
N PRO A 119 -13.86 -10.55 10.03
CA PRO A 119 -13.36 -10.54 11.40
C PRO A 119 -12.42 -11.74 11.61
N LEU A 120 -11.32 -11.50 12.34
CA LEU A 120 -10.41 -12.56 12.76
C LEU A 120 -10.88 -13.14 14.09
N GLU A 121 -10.71 -14.45 14.28
CA GLU A 121 -10.99 -15.10 15.54
C GLU A 121 -10.01 -14.63 16.63
N LYS A 122 -10.47 -14.60 17.90
CA LYS A 122 -9.63 -14.16 19.03
C LYS A 122 -8.39 -15.05 19.24
N SER A 123 -8.46 -16.30 18.80
CA SER A 123 -7.37 -17.28 18.86
C SER A 123 -6.35 -17.13 17.72
N SER A 124 -6.60 -16.29 16.74
CA SER A 124 -5.69 -16.09 15.62
C SER A 124 -4.33 -15.55 16.10
N PRO A 125 -3.20 -16.14 15.65
CA PRO A 125 -1.86 -15.65 16.00
C PRO A 125 -1.56 -14.28 15.40
N VAL A 126 -2.35 -13.82 14.44
CA VAL A 126 -2.17 -12.54 13.72
C VAL A 126 -3.26 -11.51 14.06
N VAL A 127 -3.96 -11.66 15.18
CA VAL A 127 -4.96 -10.66 15.62
C VAL A 127 -4.27 -9.30 15.81
N PRO A 128 -4.60 -8.28 15.00
CA PRO A 128 -4.06 -6.95 15.14
C PRO A 128 -4.75 -6.20 16.30
N LYS A 129 -4.10 -5.14 16.78
CA LYS A 129 -4.66 -4.24 17.80
C LYS A 129 -5.98 -3.59 17.33
N VAL A 130 -6.10 -3.34 16.03
CA VAL A 130 -7.31 -2.81 15.38
C VAL A 130 -7.83 -3.89 14.43
N ASP A 131 -9.07 -4.33 14.65
CA ASP A 131 -9.76 -5.25 13.74
C ASP A 131 -10.19 -4.50 12.48
N LEU A 132 -9.77 -4.93 11.29
CA LEU A 132 -10.09 -4.28 10.03
C LEU A 132 -11.60 -4.31 9.74
N SER A 133 -12.34 -5.32 10.19
CA SER A 133 -13.80 -5.37 10.04
C SER A 133 -14.52 -4.26 10.82
N LYS A 134 -13.85 -3.67 11.82
CA LYS A 134 -14.33 -2.55 12.64
C LYS A 134 -13.71 -1.21 12.26
N VAL A 135 -12.99 -1.14 11.13
CA VAL A 135 -12.47 0.13 10.62
C VAL A 135 -13.65 0.97 10.11
N TYR A 136 -13.93 2.08 10.79
CA TYR A 136 -15.03 2.98 10.44
C TYR A 136 -14.79 3.78 9.15
N ALA A 137 -13.54 3.82 8.69
CA ALA A 137 -13.21 4.38 7.38
C ALA A 137 -13.60 3.39 6.28
N SER A 138 -14.00 3.91 5.11
CA SER A 138 -14.25 3.04 3.96
C SER A 138 -12.96 2.32 3.53
N PRO A 139 -13.04 1.15 2.86
CA PRO A 139 -11.87 0.47 2.29
C PRO A 139 -11.04 1.39 1.39
N HIS A 140 -11.69 2.26 0.62
CA HIS A 140 -11.02 3.27 -0.19
C HIS A 140 -10.21 4.26 0.65
N THR A 141 -10.75 4.74 1.77
CA THR A 141 -10.04 5.63 2.70
C THR A 141 -8.82 4.96 3.31
N LEU A 142 -8.93 3.69 3.70
CA LEU A 142 -7.78 2.91 4.16
C LEU A 142 -6.71 2.78 3.07
N GLY A 143 -7.14 2.47 1.84
CA GLY A 143 -6.24 2.40 0.69
C GLY A 143 -5.55 3.72 0.37
N LEU A 144 -6.22 4.87 0.52
CA LEU A 144 -5.62 6.20 0.40
C LEU A 144 -4.55 6.43 1.47
N ILE A 145 -4.86 6.13 2.73
CA ILE A 145 -3.91 6.26 3.85
C ILE A 145 -2.63 5.47 3.57
N LEU A 146 -2.77 4.21 3.16
CA LEU A 146 -1.61 3.36 2.82
C LEU A 146 -0.85 3.87 1.60
N THR A 147 -1.56 4.34 0.58
CA THR A 147 -0.93 4.95 -0.61
C THR A 147 -0.04 6.12 -0.21
N TYR A 148 -0.53 7.03 0.62
CA TYR A 148 0.24 8.19 1.06
C TYR A 148 1.35 7.83 2.03
N HIS A 149 1.02 7.03 3.04
CA HIS A 149 1.98 6.67 4.09
C HIS A 149 3.08 5.73 3.60
N VAL A 150 2.73 4.71 2.82
CA VAL A 150 3.67 3.66 2.39
C VAL A 150 4.27 3.97 1.02
N ASN A 151 3.45 4.18 -0.02
CA ASN A 151 3.98 4.33 -1.38
C ASN A 151 4.77 5.63 -1.54
N TYR A 152 4.27 6.73 -0.98
CA TYR A 152 4.92 8.03 -1.05
C TYR A 152 5.81 8.35 0.16
N GLY A 153 5.84 7.47 1.17
CA GLY A 153 6.71 7.62 2.34
C GLY A 153 6.37 8.85 3.20
N LEU A 154 5.12 9.30 3.21
CA LEU A 154 4.73 10.42 4.06
C LEU A 154 4.68 10.01 5.53
N SER A 155 5.17 10.85 6.43
CA SER A 155 5.01 10.61 7.86
C SER A 155 3.53 10.52 8.24
N ALA A 156 3.20 9.81 9.31
CA ALA A 156 1.81 9.65 9.76
C ALA A 156 1.09 11.01 9.98
N ARG A 157 1.83 12.02 10.46
CA ARG A 157 1.30 13.38 10.64
C ARG A 157 0.99 14.08 9.31
N LYS A 158 1.89 13.95 8.33
CA LYS A 158 1.67 14.51 6.98
C LYS A 158 0.53 13.78 6.28
N THR A 159 0.44 12.45 6.43
CA THR A 159 -0.68 11.64 5.90
C THR A 159 -2.01 12.09 6.50
N ALA A 160 -2.10 12.25 7.81
CA ALA A 160 -3.31 12.73 8.48
C ALA A 160 -3.70 14.15 8.03
N GLY A 161 -2.71 15.05 7.87
CA GLY A 161 -2.93 16.40 7.34
C GLY A 161 -3.48 16.35 5.92
N LEU A 162 -2.87 15.57 5.03
CA LEU A 162 -3.30 15.44 3.64
C LEU A 162 -4.71 14.83 3.54
N MET A 163 -5.03 13.83 4.37
CA MET A 163 -6.38 13.25 4.41
C MET A 163 -7.43 14.30 4.80
N ARG A 164 -7.12 15.18 5.76
CA ARG A 164 -8.00 16.27 6.15
C ARG A 164 -8.09 17.34 5.05
N ASP A 165 -6.99 17.83 4.54
CA ASP A 165 -6.92 19.03 3.71
C ASP A 165 -7.38 18.75 2.26
N VAL A 166 -7.14 17.52 1.74
CA VAL A 166 -7.49 17.15 0.36
C VAL A 166 -8.77 16.32 0.29
N HIS A 167 -8.99 15.43 1.24
CA HIS A 167 -10.10 14.46 1.20
C HIS A 167 -11.22 14.77 2.20
N ASN A 168 -11.06 15.81 3.03
CA ASN A 168 -11.98 16.14 4.12
C ASN A 168 -12.26 14.95 5.07
N VAL A 169 -11.21 14.14 5.31
CA VAL A 169 -11.25 13.00 6.22
C VAL A 169 -10.43 13.32 7.46
N SER A 170 -11.10 13.57 8.58
CA SER A 170 -10.43 13.86 9.85
C SER A 170 -10.03 12.58 10.56
N ILE A 171 -8.72 12.33 10.58
CA ILE A 171 -8.10 11.22 11.32
C ILE A 171 -6.88 11.73 12.09
N SER A 172 -6.54 11.08 13.18
CA SER A 172 -5.30 11.36 13.92
C SER A 172 -4.12 10.64 13.29
N HIS A 173 -2.90 11.17 13.51
CA HIS A 173 -1.69 10.46 13.11
C HIS A 173 -1.56 9.10 13.81
N GLN A 174 -2.10 8.96 15.03
CA GLN A 174 -2.12 7.68 15.74
C GLN A 174 -3.05 6.68 15.02
N THR A 175 -4.17 7.14 14.46
CA THR A 175 -5.07 6.29 13.65
C THR A 175 -4.34 5.77 12.40
N VAL A 176 -3.53 6.61 11.74
CA VAL A 176 -2.70 6.18 10.59
C VAL A 176 -1.76 5.06 11.00
N LEU A 177 -1.05 5.22 12.14
CA LEU A 177 -0.12 4.20 12.65
C LEU A 177 -0.84 2.91 13.07
N ASN A 178 -2.01 3.03 13.72
CA ASN A 178 -2.81 1.87 14.13
C ASN A 178 -3.30 1.07 12.90
N TYR A 179 -3.74 1.74 11.86
CA TYR A 179 -4.17 1.09 10.61
C TYR A 179 -2.99 0.44 9.90
N ALA A 180 -1.85 1.12 9.82
CA ALA A 180 -0.64 0.56 9.25
C ALA A 180 -0.17 -0.69 10.01
N ASP A 181 -0.18 -0.67 11.35
CA ASP A 181 0.17 -1.83 12.18
C ASP A 181 -0.81 -2.99 11.99
N ALA A 182 -2.12 -2.71 11.94
CA ALA A 182 -3.14 -3.73 11.72
C ALA A 182 -2.97 -4.40 10.35
N VAL A 183 -2.78 -3.61 9.30
CA VAL A 183 -2.56 -4.12 7.94
C VAL A 183 -1.26 -4.93 7.86
N ALA A 184 -0.17 -4.44 8.43
CA ALA A 184 1.12 -5.13 8.42
C ALA A 184 1.05 -6.52 9.06
N LYS A 185 0.33 -6.66 10.17
CA LYS A 185 0.14 -7.95 10.84
C LYS A 185 -0.59 -8.98 9.97
N ILE A 186 -1.55 -8.51 9.17
CA ILE A 186 -2.28 -9.37 8.24
C ILE A 186 -1.45 -9.67 6.99
N MET A 187 -0.71 -8.66 6.49
CA MET A 187 0.11 -8.81 5.29
C MET A 187 1.33 -9.69 5.50
N LYS A 188 1.94 -9.68 6.70
CA LYS A 188 3.19 -10.40 6.93
C LYS A 188 3.09 -11.91 6.63
N PRO A 189 2.12 -12.67 7.17
CA PRO A 189 1.97 -14.08 6.82
C PRO A 189 1.75 -14.32 5.33
N PHE A 190 0.97 -13.49 4.68
CA PHE A 190 0.72 -13.58 3.24
C PHE A 190 2.00 -13.38 2.42
N VAL A 191 2.78 -12.33 2.73
CA VAL A 191 4.05 -12.02 2.06
C VAL A 191 5.09 -13.12 2.32
N ASP A 192 5.17 -13.61 3.54
CA ASP A 192 6.18 -14.62 3.92
C ASP A 192 5.91 -15.99 3.29
N HIS A 193 4.66 -16.35 3.05
CA HIS A 193 4.25 -17.65 2.48
C HIS A 193 3.79 -17.57 1.03
N PHE A 194 3.91 -16.40 0.39
CA PHE A 194 3.52 -16.26 -1.02
C PHE A 194 4.38 -17.20 -1.90
N PRO A 195 3.78 -17.93 -2.86
CA PRO A 195 4.49 -18.86 -3.73
C PRO A 195 5.28 -18.12 -4.82
N TYR A 196 6.40 -17.51 -4.45
CA TYR A 196 7.23 -16.75 -5.38
C TYR A 196 7.85 -17.63 -6.44
N GLU A 197 7.92 -17.11 -7.67
CA GLU A 197 8.75 -17.64 -8.74
C GLU A 197 10.13 -16.96 -8.67
N LEU A 198 11.14 -17.68 -8.18
CA LEU A 198 12.45 -17.13 -7.86
C LEU A 198 13.51 -17.55 -8.88
N SER A 199 14.56 -16.72 -9.00
CA SER A 199 15.81 -17.07 -9.69
C SER A 199 16.77 -17.79 -8.72
N ASP A 200 17.99 -18.02 -9.17
CA ASP A 200 19.09 -18.57 -8.36
C ASP A 200 20.13 -17.50 -7.95
N GLN A 201 19.86 -16.22 -8.20
CA GLN A 201 20.79 -15.12 -7.97
C GLN A 201 20.22 -14.10 -7.00
N PHE A 202 20.74 -14.13 -5.79
CA PHE A 202 20.31 -13.25 -4.73
C PHE A 202 21.41 -12.28 -4.32
N CYS A 203 21.02 -11.10 -3.86
CA CYS A 203 21.94 -10.17 -3.22
C CYS A 203 21.43 -9.78 -1.84
N GLY A 204 22.34 -9.54 -0.92
CA GLY A 204 22.05 -9.19 0.45
C GLY A 204 22.87 -8.01 0.93
N ASP A 205 22.29 -7.22 1.81
CA ASP A 205 22.94 -6.07 2.47
C ASP A 205 22.19 -5.67 3.70
N GLU A 206 22.85 -4.97 4.63
CA GLU A 206 22.21 -4.41 5.80
C GLU A 206 22.07 -2.92 5.69
N THR A 207 20.99 -2.39 6.21
CA THR A 207 20.78 -0.97 6.38
C THR A 207 20.40 -0.65 7.82
N TYR A 208 20.68 0.58 8.25
CA TYR A 208 20.48 1.01 9.63
C TYR A 208 19.12 1.70 9.78
N ILE A 209 18.40 1.37 10.86
CA ILE A 209 17.19 2.05 11.32
C ILE A 209 17.29 2.35 12.82
N ARG A 210 16.57 3.37 13.29
CA ARG A 210 16.49 3.69 14.72
C ARG A 210 15.22 3.07 15.31
N VAL A 211 15.39 2.35 16.42
CA VAL A 211 14.28 1.74 17.17
C VAL A 211 14.52 2.01 18.66
N GLY A 212 13.56 2.67 19.33
CA GLY A 212 13.72 3.06 20.73
C GLY A 212 14.97 3.91 20.99
N GLY A 213 15.32 4.79 20.05
CA GLY A 213 16.53 5.63 20.14
C GLY A 213 17.86 4.92 19.82
N LYS A 214 17.87 3.60 19.65
CA LYS A 214 19.07 2.78 19.36
C LYS A 214 19.14 2.38 17.90
N TRP A 215 20.35 2.17 17.39
CA TRP A 215 20.55 1.65 16.05
C TRP A 215 20.23 0.16 16.01
N HIS A 216 19.47 -0.25 14.99
CA HIS A 216 19.17 -1.62 14.61
C HIS A 216 19.57 -1.83 13.17
N TYR A 217 19.71 -3.09 12.78
CA TYR A 217 20.09 -3.53 11.46
C TYR A 217 18.90 -4.19 10.79
N LEU A 218 18.56 -3.73 9.59
CA LEU A 218 17.59 -4.35 8.72
C LEU A 218 18.36 -5.08 7.63
N PHE A 219 18.27 -6.40 7.62
CA PHE A 219 18.89 -7.25 6.62
C PHE A 219 17.93 -7.40 5.45
N PHE A 220 18.31 -6.92 4.27
CA PHE A 220 17.57 -7.19 3.06
C PHE A 220 18.25 -8.29 2.26
N PHE A 221 17.48 -9.32 1.88
CA PHE A 221 17.83 -10.25 0.82
C PHE A 221 16.82 -10.13 -0.32
N PHE A 222 17.34 -10.14 -1.52
CA PHE A 222 16.65 -9.67 -2.69
C PHE A 222 16.98 -10.55 -3.90
N ASP A 223 15.96 -11.05 -4.62
CA ASP A 223 16.16 -11.68 -5.92
C ASP A 223 16.60 -10.60 -6.93
N ALA A 224 17.84 -10.68 -7.37
CA ALA A 224 18.45 -9.66 -8.21
C ALA A 224 17.88 -9.64 -9.64
N VAL A 225 17.33 -10.76 -10.10
CA VAL A 225 16.72 -10.91 -11.43
C VAL A 225 15.26 -10.48 -11.40
N LYS A 226 14.47 -11.11 -10.53
CA LYS A 226 13.02 -10.87 -10.40
C LYS A 226 12.66 -9.59 -9.66
N LYS A 227 13.62 -8.95 -8.98
CA LYS A 227 13.44 -7.75 -8.17
C LYS A 227 12.49 -7.92 -6.98
N ILE A 228 12.52 -9.08 -6.33
CA ILE A 228 11.65 -9.45 -5.22
C ILE A 228 12.43 -9.39 -3.90
N ILE A 229 11.92 -8.69 -2.91
CA ILE A 229 12.46 -8.73 -1.54
C ILE A 229 11.96 -10.01 -0.88
N LEU A 230 12.90 -10.84 -0.38
CA LEU A 230 12.61 -12.16 0.19
C LEU A 230 12.74 -12.19 1.69
N ALA A 231 13.79 -11.59 2.24
CA ALA A 231 14.02 -11.52 3.68
C ALA A 231 14.25 -10.08 4.11
N TYR A 232 13.70 -9.73 5.28
CA TYR A 232 13.75 -8.38 5.83
C TYR A 232 13.73 -8.34 7.37
N PRO A 233 14.47 -9.24 8.07
CA PRO A 233 14.48 -9.23 9.52
C PRO A 233 15.17 -7.99 10.08
N VAL A 234 14.60 -7.48 11.18
CA VAL A 234 15.17 -6.38 11.96
C VAL A 234 15.87 -6.96 13.18
N SER A 235 17.16 -6.66 13.35
CA SER A 235 17.96 -7.14 14.47
C SER A 235 18.62 -6.00 15.24
N PRO A 236 18.69 -6.05 16.56
CA PRO A 236 19.50 -5.11 17.35
C PRO A 236 21.02 -5.34 17.19
N LYS A 237 21.42 -6.47 16.57
CA LYS A 237 22.83 -6.84 16.39
C LYS A 237 23.13 -7.10 14.92
N ARG A 238 24.38 -6.83 14.54
CA ARG A 238 24.97 -7.19 13.25
C ARG A 238 25.91 -8.39 13.47
N ASP A 239 25.34 -9.55 13.71
CA ASP A 239 26.09 -10.77 14.03
C ASP A 239 25.73 -11.93 13.10
N THR A 240 26.49 -13.01 13.22
CA THR A 240 26.31 -14.24 12.40
C THR A 240 24.90 -14.83 12.58
N LEU A 241 24.35 -14.82 13.79
CA LEU A 241 23.00 -15.34 14.03
C LEU A 241 21.93 -14.54 13.26
N SER A 242 22.10 -13.23 13.18
CA SER A 242 21.20 -12.37 12.39
C SER A 242 21.30 -12.65 10.90
N ALA A 243 22.51 -12.91 10.39
CA ALA A 243 22.74 -13.32 9.00
C ALA A 243 22.13 -14.70 8.71
N ILE A 244 22.29 -15.68 9.63
CA ILE A 244 21.68 -17.01 9.52
C ILE A 244 20.16 -16.88 9.41
N LYS A 245 19.51 -16.13 10.30
CA LYS A 245 18.05 -15.90 10.26
C LYS A 245 17.59 -15.28 8.94
N ALA A 246 18.32 -14.30 8.43
CA ALA A 246 17.97 -13.67 7.17
C ALA A 246 18.10 -14.59 5.96
N LEU A 247 19.17 -15.41 5.93
CA LEU A 247 19.35 -16.44 4.89
C LEU A 247 18.29 -17.55 5.00
N ASP A 248 17.97 -17.99 6.22
CA ASP A 248 16.92 -18.98 6.46
C ASP A 248 15.56 -18.51 5.92
N GLU A 249 15.18 -17.25 6.13
CA GLU A 249 13.96 -16.68 5.55
C GLU A 249 13.93 -16.77 4.01
N VAL A 250 15.08 -16.68 3.34
CA VAL A 250 15.18 -16.87 1.88
C VAL A 250 15.04 -18.35 1.52
N LEU A 251 15.81 -19.22 2.19
CA LEU A 251 15.82 -20.65 1.92
C LEU A 251 14.44 -21.30 2.10
N MET A 252 13.70 -20.88 3.11
CA MET A 252 12.31 -21.33 3.35
C MET A 252 11.33 -20.96 2.24
N LYS A 253 11.64 -19.95 1.43
CA LYS A 253 10.81 -19.55 0.28
C LYS A 253 11.16 -20.28 -1.02
N LEU A 254 12.28 -21.01 -1.05
CA LEU A 254 12.67 -21.84 -2.18
C LEU A 254 11.98 -23.20 -2.09
N LYS A 255 11.31 -23.61 -3.16
CA LYS A 255 10.70 -24.96 -3.26
C LYS A 255 11.75 -26.07 -3.22
N ASN A 256 12.89 -25.84 -3.89
CA ASN A 256 14.07 -26.66 -3.90
C ASN A 256 15.29 -25.75 -3.87
N ILE A 257 16.35 -26.16 -3.25
CA ILE A 257 17.62 -25.43 -3.25
C ILE A 257 18.38 -25.82 -4.51
N PRO A 258 18.53 -24.92 -5.51
CA PRO A 258 19.29 -25.26 -6.73
C PRO A 258 20.79 -25.32 -6.43
N ASP A 259 21.50 -26.21 -7.12
CA ASP A 259 22.96 -26.32 -6.99
C ASP A 259 23.71 -25.06 -7.42
N THR A 260 23.05 -24.20 -8.22
CA THR A 260 23.58 -22.92 -8.70
C THR A 260 23.26 -21.74 -7.79
N LEU A 261 22.64 -22.00 -6.62
CA LEU A 261 22.23 -20.95 -5.69
C LEU A 261 23.41 -20.11 -5.22
N ARG A 262 23.34 -18.81 -5.42
CA ARG A 262 24.39 -17.86 -5.02
C ARG A 262 23.85 -16.60 -4.37
N PHE A 263 24.59 -16.13 -3.37
CA PHE A 263 24.33 -14.86 -2.69
C PHE A 263 25.50 -13.91 -2.90
N VAL A 264 25.19 -12.71 -3.37
CA VAL A 264 26.15 -11.61 -3.50
C VAL A 264 25.96 -10.63 -2.34
N VAL A 265 26.99 -10.45 -1.53
CA VAL A 265 26.96 -9.67 -0.30
C VAL A 265 28.16 -8.73 -0.20
N ASP A 266 28.21 -7.89 0.84
CA ASP A 266 29.40 -7.09 1.15
C ASP A 266 30.52 -7.95 1.76
N GLY A 267 31.66 -7.34 2.07
CA GLY A 267 32.84 -8.00 2.64
C GLY A 267 32.68 -8.41 4.11
N ASN A 268 31.48 -8.36 4.70
CA ASN A 268 31.27 -8.71 6.10
C ASN A 268 31.43 -10.24 6.30
N PRO A 269 32.31 -10.71 7.22
CA PRO A 269 32.57 -12.14 7.44
C PRO A 269 31.36 -12.90 7.98
N ILE A 270 30.33 -12.25 8.52
CA ILE A 270 29.13 -12.91 9.07
C ILE A 270 28.43 -13.80 8.03
N TYR A 271 28.49 -13.45 6.75
CA TYR A 271 27.85 -14.22 5.67
C TYR A 271 28.60 -15.50 5.33
N LEU A 272 29.95 -15.48 5.36
CA LEU A 272 30.75 -16.70 5.20
C LEU A 272 30.61 -17.66 6.39
N LEU A 273 30.50 -17.10 7.61
CA LEU A 273 30.24 -17.90 8.81
C LEU A 273 28.82 -18.51 8.76
N ALA A 274 27.81 -17.76 8.26
CA ALA A 274 26.48 -18.28 8.05
C ALA A 274 26.47 -19.39 6.97
N GLN A 275 27.17 -19.22 5.85
CA GLN A 275 27.35 -20.26 4.83
C GLN A 275 27.96 -21.56 5.44
N HIS A 276 28.99 -21.40 6.24
CA HIS A 276 29.62 -22.56 6.92
C HIS A 276 28.62 -23.27 7.85
N PHE A 277 27.80 -22.53 8.60
CA PHE A 277 26.75 -23.08 9.44
C PHE A 277 25.75 -23.92 8.62
N PHE A 278 25.26 -23.41 7.50
CA PHE A 278 24.30 -24.14 6.64
C PHE A 278 24.95 -25.37 6.00
N ALA A 279 26.22 -25.28 5.58
CA ALA A 279 26.95 -26.41 5.03
C ALA A 279 27.11 -27.59 6.02
N GLN A 280 27.29 -27.27 7.32
CA GLN A 280 27.31 -28.29 8.39
C GLN A 280 25.96 -29.00 8.57
N HIS A 281 24.86 -28.37 8.10
CA HIS A 281 23.51 -28.95 8.11
C HIS A 281 23.08 -29.50 6.75
N GLY A 282 24.04 -29.71 5.82
CA GLY A 282 23.76 -30.28 4.51
C GLY A 282 23.11 -29.33 3.51
N ILE A 283 23.10 -28.03 3.78
CA ILE A 283 22.58 -27.01 2.88
C ILE A 283 23.74 -26.25 2.26
N HIS A 284 23.89 -26.36 0.94
CA HIS A 284 25.00 -25.78 0.19
C HIS A 284 24.53 -24.68 -0.76
N PHE A 285 25.27 -23.58 -0.77
CA PHE A 285 25.10 -22.44 -1.68
C PHE A 285 26.41 -21.64 -1.72
N ASP A 286 26.59 -20.83 -2.76
CA ASP A 286 27.76 -19.97 -2.90
C ASP A 286 27.53 -18.58 -2.32
N VAL A 287 28.58 -18.03 -1.68
CA VAL A 287 28.60 -16.64 -1.21
C VAL A 287 29.76 -15.91 -1.87
N HIS A 288 29.42 -14.88 -2.66
CA HIS A 288 30.37 -14.00 -3.33
C HIS A 288 30.41 -12.64 -2.64
N GLN A 289 31.56 -12.29 -2.12
CA GLN A 289 31.76 -11.01 -1.45
C GLN A 289 32.29 -9.96 -2.42
N VAL A 290 31.57 -8.84 -2.56
CA VAL A 290 32.01 -7.67 -3.31
C VAL A 290 32.60 -6.66 -2.34
N ILE A 291 33.93 -6.51 -2.38
CA ILE A 291 34.72 -5.69 -1.44
C ILE A 291 35.13 -4.37 -2.11
N GLY A 292 35.07 -3.28 -1.36
CA GLY A 292 35.53 -1.98 -1.82
C GLY A 292 34.66 -1.32 -2.91
N LEU A 293 35.16 -0.20 -3.42
CA LEU A 293 34.49 0.63 -4.44
C LEU A 293 35.08 0.42 -5.83
N THR A 294 36.21 -0.27 -5.94
CA THR A 294 36.96 -0.51 -7.18
C THR A 294 36.76 -1.94 -7.67
N ASN A 295 37.01 -2.16 -8.98
CA ASN A 295 36.93 -3.50 -9.60
C ASN A 295 38.33 -4.13 -9.69
N GLU A 296 39.09 -4.10 -8.60
CA GLU A 296 40.48 -4.57 -8.58
C GLU A 296 40.59 -6.11 -8.59
N ASP A 297 39.57 -6.79 -8.05
CA ASP A 297 39.52 -8.24 -8.06
C ASP A 297 38.47 -8.80 -9.03
N PRO A 298 38.65 -10.02 -9.59
CA PRO A 298 37.74 -10.62 -10.57
C PRO A 298 36.31 -10.80 -10.05
N VAL A 299 36.16 -11.19 -8.77
CA VAL A 299 34.86 -11.42 -8.12
C VAL A 299 34.08 -10.10 -8.02
N SER A 300 34.72 -9.05 -7.52
CA SER A 300 34.08 -7.72 -7.45
C SER A 300 33.69 -7.21 -8.83
N LYS A 301 34.52 -7.42 -9.86
CA LYS A 301 34.21 -7.01 -11.24
C LYS A 301 32.98 -7.75 -11.78
N GLU A 302 32.87 -9.04 -11.54
CA GLU A 302 31.75 -9.87 -12.03
C GLU A 302 30.44 -9.57 -11.32
N TYR A 303 30.46 -9.51 -9.97
CA TYR A 303 29.25 -9.45 -9.16
C TYR A 303 28.83 -8.04 -8.71
N ARG A 304 29.62 -7.00 -8.99
CA ARG A 304 29.26 -5.60 -8.64
C ARG A 304 27.93 -5.13 -9.22
N PRO A 305 27.52 -5.49 -10.44
CA PRO A 305 26.20 -5.12 -10.93
C PRO A 305 25.06 -5.61 -10.04
N LEU A 306 25.17 -6.82 -9.46
CA LEU A 306 24.20 -7.37 -8.52
C LEU A 306 24.24 -6.63 -7.19
N LYS A 307 25.43 -6.29 -6.67
CA LYS A 307 25.58 -5.48 -5.46
C LYS A 307 24.94 -4.08 -5.63
N GLN A 308 25.10 -3.45 -6.79
CA GLN A 308 24.44 -2.16 -7.07
C GLN A 308 22.90 -2.25 -7.04
N VAL A 309 22.32 -3.39 -7.32
CA VAL A 309 20.86 -3.59 -7.26
C VAL A 309 20.38 -3.47 -5.82
N ILE A 310 21.05 -4.14 -4.88
CA ILE A 310 20.66 -4.06 -3.44
C ILE A 310 20.94 -2.66 -2.86
N GLU A 311 21.99 -1.98 -3.30
CA GLU A 311 22.26 -0.59 -2.89
C GLU A 311 21.15 0.37 -3.34
N ARG A 312 20.57 0.16 -4.54
CA ARG A 312 19.40 0.91 -5.01
C ARG A 312 18.16 0.61 -4.17
N LEU A 313 17.96 -0.65 -3.76
CA LEU A 313 16.88 -1.01 -2.84
C LEU A 313 17.05 -0.27 -1.50
N ASN A 314 18.24 -0.31 -0.91
CA ASN A 314 18.54 0.39 0.33
C ASN A 314 18.29 1.91 0.21
N ARG A 315 18.64 2.51 -0.91
CA ARG A 315 18.36 3.93 -1.20
C ARG A 315 16.86 4.21 -1.27
N THR A 316 16.10 3.35 -1.95
CA THR A 316 14.64 3.46 -2.05
C THR A 316 13.99 3.33 -0.67
N PHE A 317 14.40 2.33 0.12
CA PHE A 317 13.92 2.16 1.49
C PHE A 317 14.23 3.38 2.35
N LYS A 318 15.46 3.90 2.29
CA LYS A 318 15.85 5.11 3.06
C LYS A 318 15.02 6.33 2.69
N GLY A 319 14.57 6.47 1.45
CA GLY A 319 13.64 7.52 1.03
C GLY A 319 12.32 7.49 1.80
N ASN A 320 11.75 6.29 1.99
CA ASN A 320 10.53 6.10 2.77
C ASN A 320 10.77 6.14 4.29
N TYR A 321 11.93 5.67 4.75
CA TYR A 321 12.28 5.61 6.17
C TYR A 321 12.59 6.99 6.78
N ARG A 322 13.36 7.84 6.10
CA ARG A 322 13.82 9.13 6.65
C ARG A 322 12.70 9.99 7.24
N PRO A 323 11.52 10.14 6.62
CA PRO A 323 10.41 10.92 7.16
C PRO A 323 9.80 10.38 8.46
N THR A 324 10.10 9.14 8.84
CA THR A 324 9.60 8.55 10.09
C THR A 324 10.40 9.01 11.32
N HIS A 325 11.63 9.50 11.11
CA HIS A 325 12.60 9.83 12.18
C HIS A 325 12.92 8.66 13.13
N GLY A 326 12.64 7.40 12.71
CA GLY A 326 12.81 6.20 13.51
C GLY A 326 11.51 5.69 14.13
N PHE A 327 11.61 4.58 14.83
CA PHE A 327 10.49 3.86 15.43
C PHE A 327 10.61 3.81 16.94
N GLN A 328 9.48 3.90 17.64
CA GLN A 328 9.45 3.80 19.10
C GLN A 328 9.57 2.35 19.59
N SER A 329 9.13 1.38 18.80
CA SER A 329 9.12 -0.04 19.15
C SER A 329 9.65 -0.92 18.02
N SER A 330 10.12 -2.11 18.38
CA SER A 330 10.51 -3.15 17.41
C SER A 330 9.31 -3.57 16.55
N SER A 331 8.13 -3.75 17.14
CA SER A 331 6.92 -4.10 16.37
C SER A 331 6.57 -3.05 15.33
N GLY A 332 6.64 -1.76 15.68
CA GLY A 332 6.40 -0.68 14.73
C GLY A 332 7.40 -0.66 13.57
N SER A 333 8.67 -0.99 13.83
CA SER A 333 9.67 -1.11 12.77
C SER A 333 9.38 -2.29 11.83
N VAL A 334 9.00 -3.44 12.38
CA VAL A 334 8.63 -4.64 11.59
C VAL A 334 7.39 -4.35 10.75
N SER A 335 6.37 -3.70 11.33
CA SER A 335 5.15 -3.32 10.60
C SER A 335 5.45 -2.41 9.42
N PHE A 336 6.27 -1.38 9.63
CA PHE A 336 6.68 -0.46 8.56
C PHE A 336 7.44 -1.19 7.43
N VAL A 337 8.42 -2.02 7.80
CA VAL A 337 9.21 -2.78 6.81
C VAL A 337 8.33 -3.76 6.04
N THR A 338 7.41 -4.44 6.72
CA THR A 338 6.45 -5.36 6.08
C THR A 338 5.60 -4.63 5.03
N LEU A 339 5.06 -3.45 5.35
CA LEU A 339 4.28 -2.67 4.39
C LEU A 339 5.13 -2.17 3.23
N PHE A 340 6.37 -1.75 3.50
CA PHE A 340 7.31 -1.37 2.44
C PHE A 340 7.58 -2.55 1.48
N VAL A 341 7.84 -3.75 2.02
CA VAL A 341 8.05 -4.96 1.23
C VAL A 341 6.81 -5.34 0.43
N THR A 342 5.63 -5.26 1.05
CA THR A 342 4.34 -5.47 0.37
C THR A 342 4.19 -4.54 -0.83
N TYR A 343 4.39 -3.25 -0.61
CA TYR A 343 4.33 -2.26 -1.69
C TYR A 343 5.36 -2.53 -2.77
N PHE A 344 6.61 -2.78 -2.38
CA PHE A 344 7.72 -2.99 -3.29
C PHE A 344 7.50 -4.21 -4.20
N ASN A 345 7.09 -5.33 -3.62
CA ASN A 345 6.92 -6.59 -4.35
C ASN A 345 5.65 -6.62 -5.22
N PHE A 346 4.52 -6.14 -4.71
CA PHE A 346 3.21 -6.37 -5.32
C PHE A 346 2.60 -5.14 -6.02
N LEU A 347 3.01 -3.93 -5.64
CA LEU A 347 2.31 -2.71 -6.06
C LEU A 347 3.20 -1.69 -6.77
N ARG A 348 4.52 -1.76 -6.57
CA ARG A 348 5.45 -0.78 -7.12
C ARG A 348 5.91 -1.17 -8.52
N PRO A 349 5.62 -0.35 -9.57
CA PRO A 349 6.19 -0.58 -10.90
C PRO A 349 7.70 -0.32 -10.91
N HIS A 350 8.45 -1.17 -11.59
CA HIS A 350 9.90 -1.06 -11.73
C HIS A 350 10.30 -0.76 -13.17
N ALA A 351 11.15 0.24 -13.37
CA ALA A 351 11.67 0.59 -14.70
C ALA A 351 12.44 -0.58 -15.34
N ALA A 352 13.22 -1.32 -14.53
CA ALA A 352 13.96 -2.50 -14.98
C ALA A 352 13.07 -3.71 -15.37
N LEU A 353 11.78 -3.64 -15.08
CA LEU A 353 10.76 -4.64 -15.45
C LEU A 353 9.72 -4.04 -16.41
N GLU A 354 10.11 -3.08 -17.23
CA GLU A 354 9.21 -2.42 -18.18
C GLU A 354 7.95 -1.83 -17.50
N ARG A 355 8.14 -1.25 -16.32
CA ARG A 355 7.08 -0.73 -15.44
C ARG A 355 6.09 -1.78 -14.92
N ARG A 356 6.42 -3.07 -15.02
CA ARG A 356 5.67 -4.12 -14.32
C ARG A 356 6.07 -4.17 -12.85
N VAL A 357 5.20 -4.77 -12.03
CA VAL A 357 5.48 -5.09 -10.63
C VAL A 357 6.33 -6.38 -10.56
N PRO A 358 7.19 -6.56 -9.54
CA PRO A 358 7.98 -7.77 -9.36
C PRO A 358 7.14 -9.04 -9.25
N VAL A 359 6.03 -8.96 -8.52
CA VAL A 359 5.08 -10.08 -8.31
C VAL A 359 3.74 -9.69 -8.91
N THR A 360 3.40 -10.29 -10.04
CA THR A 360 2.11 -10.05 -10.68
C THR A 360 1.03 -10.90 -9.98
N VAL A 361 -0.03 -10.22 -9.55
CA VAL A 361 -1.23 -10.83 -8.99
C VAL A 361 -2.39 -10.45 -9.91
N THR A 362 -3.01 -11.46 -10.54
CA THR A 362 -4.03 -11.26 -11.58
C THR A 362 -5.19 -10.40 -11.10
N GLU A 363 -5.62 -10.61 -9.85
CA GLU A 363 -6.72 -9.89 -9.23
C GLU A 363 -6.47 -8.38 -9.02
N LEU A 364 -5.22 -7.93 -9.18
CA LEU A 364 -4.85 -6.52 -9.06
C LEU A 364 -4.74 -5.82 -10.42
N THR A 365 -4.63 -6.55 -11.53
CA THR A 365 -4.35 -5.97 -12.85
C THR A 365 -5.47 -5.07 -13.35
N ASP A 366 -6.72 -5.46 -13.13
CA ASP A 366 -7.89 -4.72 -13.60
C ASP A 366 -8.31 -3.57 -12.68
N LEU A 367 -7.63 -3.41 -11.54
CA LEU A 367 -7.92 -2.34 -10.60
C LEU A 367 -7.16 -1.06 -10.99
N PRO A 368 -7.87 0.02 -11.36
CA PRO A 368 -7.25 1.18 -11.98
C PRO A 368 -6.45 2.05 -10.99
N HIS A 369 -6.80 2.00 -9.70
CA HIS A 369 -6.27 2.93 -8.71
C HIS A 369 -5.55 2.21 -7.56
N MET A 370 -4.47 2.82 -7.08
CA MET A 370 -3.65 2.29 -5.99
C MET A 370 -4.46 1.99 -4.70
N PRO A 371 -5.37 2.85 -4.24
CA PRO A 371 -6.23 2.53 -3.08
C PRO A 371 -7.03 1.23 -3.26
N ALA A 372 -7.59 0.98 -4.44
CA ALA A 372 -8.32 -0.26 -4.72
C ALA A 372 -7.40 -1.49 -4.72
N ARG A 373 -6.18 -1.35 -5.25
CA ARG A 373 -5.16 -2.43 -5.21
C ARG A 373 -4.76 -2.78 -3.79
N TRP A 374 -4.52 -1.77 -2.93
CA TRP A 374 -4.25 -2.00 -1.51
C TRP A 374 -5.39 -2.75 -0.83
N THR A 375 -6.63 -2.29 -1.00
CA THR A 375 -7.78 -2.93 -0.33
C THR A 375 -8.02 -4.35 -0.82
N LYS A 376 -7.83 -4.62 -2.11
CA LYS A 376 -7.93 -5.98 -2.65
C LYS A 376 -6.82 -6.88 -2.09
N LEU A 377 -5.59 -6.39 -2.06
CA LEU A 377 -4.45 -7.16 -1.53
C LEU A 377 -4.63 -7.49 -0.04
N ILE A 378 -5.15 -6.55 0.75
CA ILE A 378 -5.49 -6.77 2.16
C ILE A 378 -6.58 -7.85 2.29
N ALA A 379 -7.63 -7.80 1.47
CA ALA A 379 -8.68 -8.81 1.49
C ALA A 379 -8.14 -10.22 1.17
N MET A 380 -7.26 -10.34 0.16
CA MET A 380 -6.58 -11.59 -0.16
C MET A 380 -5.71 -12.10 1.00
N ALA A 381 -4.97 -11.20 1.66
CA ALA A 381 -4.17 -11.55 2.82
C ALA A 381 -5.04 -11.98 4.01
N GLN A 382 -6.19 -11.36 4.23
CA GLN A 382 -7.15 -11.82 5.23
C GLN A 382 -7.71 -13.21 4.91
N ASP A 383 -8.08 -13.46 3.66
CA ASP A 383 -8.55 -14.78 3.23
C ASP A 383 -7.48 -15.86 3.46
N PHE A 384 -6.21 -15.54 3.16
CA PHE A 384 -5.09 -16.41 3.46
C PHE A 384 -4.98 -16.72 4.95
N VAL A 385 -5.01 -15.69 5.82
CA VAL A 385 -4.92 -15.87 7.28
C VAL A 385 -6.09 -16.69 7.80
N VAL A 386 -7.32 -16.42 7.34
CA VAL A 386 -8.51 -17.18 7.73
C VAL A 386 -8.38 -18.65 7.30
N SER A 387 -7.89 -18.91 6.09
CA SER A 387 -7.69 -20.31 5.61
C SER A 387 -6.69 -21.08 6.46
N GLN A 388 -5.65 -20.41 6.98
CA GLN A 388 -4.66 -21.04 7.89
C GLN A 388 -5.22 -21.32 9.30
N GLN A 389 -6.32 -20.68 9.69
CA GLN A 389 -6.99 -20.93 10.98
C GLN A 389 -7.94 -22.13 10.94
N THR A 390 -8.43 -22.47 9.73
CA THR A 390 -9.39 -23.56 9.51
C THR A 390 -8.75 -24.86 9.06
N ALA A 391 -7.45 -24.86 8.79
CA ALA A 391 -6.63 -26.02 8.44
C ALA A 391 -5.94 -26.59 9.68
#